data_925f30adc8d94306d0449e7830cc4398
#
_entry.id   925f30adc8d94306d0449e7830cc4398
#
_cell.length_a   1.000
_cell.length_b   1.000
_cell.length_c   1.000
_cell.angle_alpha   90.00
_cell.angle_beta   90.00
_cell.angle_gamma   90.00
#
_symmetry.space_group_name_H-M   'P 1'
#
loop_
_entity.id
_entity.type
_entity.pdbx_description
1 polymer ?
#
loop_
_entity_poly.entity_id
_entity_poly.type
_entity_poly.pdbx_seq_one_letter_code
_entity_poly.pdbx_strand_id
1 'polypeptide(L)'
;MALELSPEQATKNKFDLKSIAWQLGPYAIAVLAAFLAAGIFIGLMGYDVLRAYSTILFTSFRTPNGFVQTLLKFVPLLLQAFAFTIPLAAGKFNIGGEGQMLVGAIGAAAAGIMFAGLPTVLLLPLVLLAGALGGAIWGAIPAWLLYRFKMNEILTTVLLNFVSFGLVDYVATEIWRDPAAGHPTTIPIGPGAKLPLLISSP
;
A
#
# COMPACT_ATOMS: atom_id res chain seq x y z
N MET A 1 27.95 14.43 -35.72
CA MET A 1 27.82 13.17 -36.47
C MET A 1 26.41 12.65 -36.14
N ALA A 2 25.42 13.03 -36.95
CA ALA A 2 24.03 12.63 -36.79
C ALA A 2 23.90 11.20 -37.30
N LEU A 3 23.42 10.28 -36.43
CA LEU A 3 23.07 8.93 -36.83
C LEU A 3 21.76 9.01 -37.62
N GLU A 4 21.86 9.02 -38.95
CA GLU A 4 20.70 8.80 -39.82
C GLU A 4 20.22 7.37 -39.63
N LEU A 5 19.07 7.21 -38.95
CA LEU A 5 18.36 5.94 -38.86
C LEU A 5 17.92 5.57 -40.29
N SER A 6 18.23 4.37 -40.74
CA SER A 6 17.83 3.90 -42.06
C SER A 6 16.31 3.80 -42.15
N PRO A 7 15.71 4.08 -43.34
CA PRO A 7 14.25 4.03 -43.55
C PRO A 7 13.61 2.68 -43.20
N GLU A 8 14.39 1.62 -43.16
CA GLU A 8 13.95 0.24 -42.79
C GLU A 8 13.70 0.09 -41.30
N GLN A 9 14.34 0.91 -40.44
CA GLN A 9 14.10 0.90 -39.00
C GLN A 9 12.85 1.70 -38.59
N ALA A 10 12.40 2.65 -39.39
CA ALA A 10 11.20 3.44 -39.14
C ALA A 10 9.89 2.69 -39.45
N THR A 11 9.94 1.63 -40.25
CA THR A 11 8.74 0.84 -40.64
C THR A 11 8.42 -0.32 -39.69
N LYS A 12 9.25 -0.61 -38.70
CA LYS A 12 9.06 -1.74 -37.76
C LYS A 12 8.13 -1.43 -36.59
N ASN A 13 7.61 -0.23 -36.50
CA ASN A 13 6.71 0.17 -35.40
C ASN A 13 5.23 0.20 -35.82
N LYS A 14 4.82 -0.69 -36.73
CA LYS A 14 3.39 -0.98 -36.89
C LYS A 14 2.95 -1.80 -35.69
N PHE A 15 2.04 -1.22 -34.87
CA PHE A 15 1.31 -1.92 -33.82
C PHE A 15 0.68 -3.20 -34.44
N ASP A 16 1.38 -4.32 -34.34
CA ASP A 16 0.87 -5.60 -34.81
C ASP A 16 -0.02 -6.19 -33.72
N LEU A 17 -1.33 -5.94 -33.87
CA LEU A 17 -2.35 -6.45 -32.96
C LEU A 17 -2.27 -7.96 -32.78
N LYS A 18 -1.80 -8.71 -33.81
CA LYS A 18 -1.59 -10.16 -33.72
C LYS A 18 -0.45 -10.53 -32.77
N SER A 19 0.66 -9.80 -32.82
CA SER A 19 1.79 -10.05 -31.91
C SER A 19 1.43 -9.72 -30.46
N ILE A 20 0.67 -8.66 -30.24
CA ILE A 20 0.15 -8.29 -28.91
C ILE A 20 -0.85 -9.35 -28.40
N ALA A 21 -1.76 -9.82 -29.25
CA ALA A 21 -2.71 -10.87 -28.88
C ALA A 21 -2.01 -12.18 -28.52
N TRP A 22 -0.95 -12.55 -29.26
CA TRP A 22 -0.13 -13.73 -28.95
C TRP A 22 0.62 -13.59 -27.62
N GLN A 23 1.14 -12.41 -27.33
CA GLN A 23 1.84 -12.14 -26.07
C GLN A 23 0.88 -12.06 -24.87
N LEU A 24 -0.31 -11.46 -25.03
CA LEU A 24 -1.28 -11.29 -23.95
C LEU A 24 -2.19 -12.52 -23.78
N GLY A 25 -2.34 -13.37 -24.80
CA GLY A 25 -3.21 -14.54 -24.78
C GLY A 25 -2.99 -15.47 -23.59
N PRO A 26 -1.76 -15.90 -23.30
CA PRO A 26 -1.48 -16.76 -22.15
C PRO A 26 -1.86 -16.14 -20.82
N TYR A 27 -1.66 -14.83 -20.65
CA TYR A 27 -2.04 -14.10 -19.43
C TYR A 27 -3.56 -14.01 -19.30
N ALA A 28 -4.28 -13.75 -20.38
CA ALA A 28 -5.74 -13.72 -20.38
C ALA A 28 -6.31 -15.11 -20.03
N ILE A 29 -5.75 -16.17 -20.60
CA ILE A 29 -6.15 -17.56 -20.28
C ILE A 29 -5.88 -17.87 -18.81
N ALA A 30 -4.72 -17.48 -18.27
CA ALA A 30 -4.38 -17.69 -16.87
C ALA A 30 -5.35 -16.97 -15.93
N VAL A 31 -5.70 -15.72 -16.24
CA VAL A 31 -6.70 -14.95 -15.48
C VAL A 31 -8.06 -15.61 -15.54
N LEU A 32 -8.54 -16.00 -16.72
CA LEU A 32 -9.82 -16.69 -16.86
C LEU A 32 -9.84 -18.03 -16.11
N ALA A 33 -8.77 -18.81 -16.19
CA ALA A 33 -8.64 -20.05 -15.46
C ALA A 33 -8.67 -19.84 -13.94
N ALA A 34 -8.02 -18.80 -13.45
CA ALA A 34 -8.06 -18.43 -12.03
C ALA A 34 -9.48 -18.03 -11.57
N PHE A 35 -10.21 -17.24 -12.39
CA PHE A 35 -11.62 -16.91 -12.11
C PHE A 35 -12.51 -18.15 -12.13
N LEU A 36 -12.33 -19.05 -13.10
CA LEU A 36 -13.08 -20.29 -13.15
C LEU A 36 -12.82 -21.18 -11.92
N ALA A 37 -11.55 -21.36 -11.55
CA ALA A 37 -11.20 -22.14 -10.37
C ALA A 37 -11.78 -21.53 -9.08
N ALA A 38 -11.67 -20.20 -8.91
CA ALA A 38 -12.27 -19.50 -7.78
C ALA A 38 -13.80 -19.63 -7.79
N GLY A 39 -14.45 -19.52 -8.95
CA GLY A 39 -15.89 -19.68 -9.09
C GLY A 39 -16.36 -21.09 -8.70
N ILE A 40 -15.64 -22.12 -9.14
CA ILE A 40 -15.92 -23.51 -8.74
C ILE A 40 -15.82 -23.64 -7.21
N PHE A 41 -14.75 -23.11 -6.62
CA PHE A 41 -14.55 -23.17 -5.18
C PHE A 41 -15.67 -22.45 -4.39
N ILE A 42 -16.05 -21.24 -4.82
CA ILE A 42 -17.18 -20.48 -4.24
C ILE A 42 -18.48 -21.29 -4.34
N GLY A 43 -18.76 -21.91 -5.50
CA GLY A 43 -19.94 -22.74 -5.72
C GLY A 43 -19.96 -23.99 -4.84
N LEU A 44 -18.81 -24.65 -4.68
CA LEU A 44 -18.67 -25.81 -3.77
C LEU A 44 -18.91 -25.45 -2.31
N MET A 45 -18.60 -24.21 -1.90
CA MET A 45 -18.90 -23.71 -0.58
C MET A 45 -20.39 -23.32 -0.38
N GLY A 46 -21.22 -23.47 -1.43
CA GLY A 46 -22.65 -23.15 -1.38
C GLY A 46 -23.02 -21.70 -1.58
N TYR A 47 -22.06 -20.85 -2.01
CA TYR A 47 -22.32 -19.44 -2.29
C TYR A 47 -22.70 -19.18 -3.74
N ASP A 48 -23.45 -18.10 -3.98
CA ASP A 48 -23.79 -17.65 -5.32
C ASP A 48 -22.57 -17.00 -6.01
N VAL A 49 -22.03 -17.70 -7.03
CA VAL A 49 -20.83 -17.29 -7.77
C VAL A 49 -21.05 -15.98 -8.51
N LEU A 50 -22.23 -15.81 -9.16
CA LEU A 50 -22.52 -14.61 -9.94
C LEU A 50 -22.64 -13.39 -9.04
N ARG A 51 -23.31 -13.55 -7.89
CA ARG A 51 -23.43 -12.51 -6.88
C ARG A 51 -22.07 -12.15 -6.30
N ALA A 52 -21.21 -13.13 -6.01
CA ALA A 52 -19.86 -12.90 -5.51
C ALA A 52 -19.03 -12.07 -6.51
N TYR A 53 -18.99 -12.47 -7.78
CA TYR A 53 -18.25 -11.74 -8.81
C TYR A 53 -18.83 -10.36 -9.08
N SER A 54 -20.17 -10.23 -9.13
CA SER A 54 -20.80 -8.93 -9.30
C SER A 54 -20.46 -7.97 -8.15
N THR A 55 -20.34 -8.50 -6.94
CA THR A 55 -19.93 -7.71 -5.76
C THR A 55 -18.48 -7.26 -5.87
N ILE A 56 -17.56 -8.17 -6.21
CA ILE A 56 -16.14 -7.86 -6.35
C ILE A 56 -15.91 -6.80 -7.45
N LEU A 57 -16.53 -6.94 -8.61
CA LEU A 57 -16.28 -6.10 -9.77
C LEU A 57 -17.00 -4.75 -9.72
N PHE A 58 -18.19 -4.71 -9.15
CA PHE A 58 -19.07 -3.55 -9.28
C PHE A 58 -19.36 -2.79 -8.00
N THR A 59 -19.06 -3.32 -6.80
CA THR A 59 -19.37 -2.63 -5.53
C THR A 59 -18.71 -1.26 -5.46
N SER A 60 -17.47 -1.15 -5.94
CA SER A 60 -16.73 0.13 -5.97
C SER A 60 -17.39 1.21 -6.83
N PHE A 61 -18.21 0.83 -7.80
CA PHE A 61 -18.82 1.75 -8.77
C PHE A 61 -20.33 1.91 -8.60
N ARG A 62 -20.99 1.04 -7.83
CA ARG A 62 -22.45 1.05 -7.67
C ARG A 62 -22.95 2.15 -6.74
N THR A 63 -22.14 2.55 -5.77
CA THR A 63 -22.54 3.53 -4.76
C THR A 63 -21.46 4.60 -4.59
N PRO A 64 -21.82 5.86 -4.28
CA PRO A 64 -20.85 6.90 -3.93
C PRO A 64 -19.92 6.45 -2.80
N ASN A 65 -20.46 5.76 -1.78
CA ASN A 65 -19.67 5.23 -0.67
C ASN A 65 -18.67 4.16 -1.12
N GLY A 66 -19.04 3.26 -2.05
CA GLY A 66 -18.12 2.27 -2.62
C GLY A 66 -16.94 2.93 -3.34
N PHE A 67 -17.20 3.97 -4.10
CA PHE A 67 -16.17 4.74 -4.78
C PHE A 67 -15.24 5.47 -3.80
N VAL A 68 -15.79 6.13 -2.77
CA VAL A 68 -15.02 6.79 -1.71
C VAL A 68 -14.13 5.78 -0.98
N GLN A 69 -14.65 4.61 -0.62
CA GLN A 69 -13.87 3.54 0.03
C GLN A 69 -12.74 3.03 -0.88
N THR A 70 -12.96 2.98 -2.17
CA THR A 70 -11.92 2.61 -3.15
C THR A 70 -10.82 3.66 -3.19
N LEU A 71 -11.16 4.96 -3.22
CA LEU A 71 -10.19 6.05 -3.16
C LEU A 71 -9.38 6.05 -1.86
N LEU A 72 -10.02 5.78 -0.72
CA LEU A 72 -9.34 5.68 0.58
C LEU A 72 -8.28 4.56 0.59
N LYS A 73 -8.56 3.43 -0.08
CA LYS A 73 -7.59 2.34 -0.23
C LYS A 73 -6.53 2.63 -1.30
N PHE A 74 -6.86 3.41 -2.30
CA PHE A 74 -5.95 3.77 -3.38
C PHE A 74 -4.77 4.62 -2.89
N VAL A 75 -5.00 5.57 -1.98
CA VAL A 75 -3.95 6.48 -1.47
C VAL A 75 -2.76 5.72 -0.86
N PRO A 76 -2.94 4.81 0.12
CA PRO A 76 -1.80 4.06 0.66
C PRO A 76 -1.14 3.16 -0.38
N LEU A 77 -1.89 2.57 -1.31
CA LEU A 77 -1.31 1.77 -2.39
C LEU A 77 -0.45 2.62 -3.34
N LEU A 78 -0.89 3.84 -3.66
CA LEU A 78 -0.13 4.77 -4.48
C LEU A 78 1.18 5.19 -3.79
N LEU A 79 1.13 5.50 -2.49
CA LEU A 79 2.33 5.82 -1.71
C LEU A 79 3.30 4.63 -1.64
N GLN A 80 2.79 3.41 -1.49
CA GLN A 80 3.59 2.19 -1.55
C GLN A 80 4.24 1.98 -2.92
N ALA A 81 3.51 2.26 -4.00
CA ALA A 81 4.08 2.20 -5.35
C ALA A 81 5.25 3.18 -5.51
N PHE A 82 5.17 4.40 -4.99
CA PHE A 82 6.30 5.33 -4.97
C PHE A 82 7.45 4.87 -4.08
N ALA A 83 7.15 4.34 -2.89
CA ALA A 83 8.16 3.79 -1.98
C ALA A 83 8.94 2.61 -2.61
N PHE A 84 8.34 1.92 -3.57
CA PHE A 84 9.00 0.86 -4.35
C PHE A 84 9.73 1.40 -5.60
N THR A 85 9.08 2.25 -6.39
CA THR A 85 9.60 2.69 -7.70
C THR A 85 10.77 3.65 -7.58
N ILE A 86 10.81 4.51 -6.55
CA ILE A 86 11.92 5.46 -6.37
C ILE A 86 13.25 4.73 -6.09
N PRO A 87 13.36 3.80 -5.13
CA PRO A 87 14.57 3.00 -4.95
C PRO A 87 14.90 2.14 -6.19
N LEU A 88 13.88 1.58 -6.85
CA LEU A 88 14.06 0.78 -8.06
C LEU A 88 14.74 1.57 -9.18
N ALA A 89 14.40 2.84 -9.36
CA ALA A 89 15.07 3.72 -10.32
C ALA A 89 16.56 3.92 -10.00
N ALA A 90 16.97 3.75 -8.74
CA ALA A 90 18.35 3.74 -8.30
C ALA A 90 19.00 2.33 -8.30
N GLY A 91 18.35 1.33 -8.92
CA GLY A 91 18.82 -0.05 -8.97
C GLY A 91 18.75 -0.78 -7.62
N LYS A 92 17.84 -0.35 -6.72
CA LYS A 92 17.64 -0.95 -5.38
C LYS A 92 16.21 -1.44 -5.21
N PHE A 93 16.06 -2.58 -4.52
CA PHE A 93 14.75 -3.13 -4.22
C PHE A 93 14.34 -2.79 -2.78
N ASN A 94 13.21 -2.08 -2.62
CA ASN A 94 12.60 -1.83 -1.32
C ASN A 94 11.26 -2.56 -1.22
N ILE A 95 11.25 -3.74 -0.63
CA ILE A 95 10.01 -4.50 -0.34
C ILE A 95 9.50 -4.19 1.08
N GLY A 96 10.16 -3.28 1.79
CA GLY A 96 9.88 -2.90 3.18
C GLY A 96 8.82 -1.81 3.34
N GLY A 97 8.12 -1.42 2.28
CA GLY A 97 7.15 -0.34 2.33
C GLY A 97 6.03 -0.54 3.36
N GLU A 98 5.58 -1.78 3.56
CA GLU A 98 4.57 -2.12 4.56
C GLU A 98 5.06 -1.82 5.99
N GLY A 99 6.27 -2.25 6.34
CA GLY A 99 6.89 -1.94 7.63
C GLY A 99 7.13 -0.45 7.83
N GLN A 100 7.56 0.26 6.79
CA GLN A 100 7.72 1.71 6.82
C GLN A 100 6.39 2.43 7.09
N MET A 101 5.31 1.97 6.47
CA MET A 101 3.97 2.50 6.70
C MET A 101 3.49 2.24 8.13
N LEU A 102 3.70 1.03 8.66
CA LEU A 102 3.29 0.65 10.01
C LEU A 102 4.05 1.45 11.08
N VAL A 103 5.37 1.58 10.96
CA VAL A 103 6.16 2.38 11.91
C VAL A 103 5.87 3.86 11.74
N GLY A 104 5.60 4.33 10.53
CA GLY A 104 5.09 5.66 10.28
C GLY A 104 3.76 5.91 11.00
N ALA A 105 2.83 4.94 10.96
CA ALA A 105 1.56 5.03 11.68
C ALA A 105 1.76 5.10 13.20
N ILE A 106 2.72 4.35 13.77
CA ILE A 106 3.10 4.48 15.19
C ILE A 106 3.59 5.90 15.49
N GLY A 107 4.46 6.47 14.66
CA GLY A 107 4.97 7.84 14.83
C GLY A 107 3.85 8.89 14.77
N ALA A 108 2.92 8.73 13.82
CA ALA A 108 1.75 9.60 13.69
C ALA A 108 0.82 9.47 14.90
N ALA A 109 0.55 8.26 15.38
CA ALA A 109 -0.27 8.01 16.56
C ALA A 109 0.38 8.61 17.82
N ALA A 110 1.70 8.43 17.99
CA ALA A 110 2.46 9.04 19.07
C ALA A 110 2.26 10.54 19.13
N ALA A 111 2.46 11.24 18.01
CA ALA A 111 2.26 12.70 17.95
C ALA A 111 0.80 13.08 18.23
N GLY A 112 -0.17 12.34 17.67
CA GLY A 112 -1.60 12.59 17.87
C GLY A 112 -2.07 12.39 19.31
N ILE A 113 -1.47 11.46 20.06
CA ILE A 113 -1.77 11.17 21.46
C ILE A 113 -1.04 12.17 22.37
N MET A 114 0.28 12.33 22.18
CA MET A 114 1.10 13.15 23.09
C MET A 114 0.80 14.64 23.00
N PHE A 115 0.41 15.13 21.84
CA PHE A 115 0.15 16.53 21.57
C PHE A 115 -1.33 16.84 21.33
N ALA A 116 -2.24 16.00 21.84
CA ALA A 116 -3.69 16.14 21.64
C ALA A 116 -4.27 17.50 22.04
N GLY A 117 -3.60 18.26 22.92
CA GLY A 117 -4.02 19.60 23.34
C GLY A 117 -3.68 20.73 22.36
N LEU A 118 -2.94 20.46 21.29
CA LEU A 118 -2.61 21.48 20.29
C LEU A 118 -3.82 21.76 19.36
N PRO A 119 -3.93 22.99 18.83
CA PRO A 119 -4.91 23.31 17.80
C PRO A 119 -4.63 22.50 16.54
N THR A 120 -5.69 22.09 15.83
CA THR A 120 -5.62 21.22 14.62
C THR A 120 -4.62 21.73 13.57
N VAL A 121 -4.51 23.04 13.38
CA VAL A 121 -3.59 23.68 12.41
C VAL A 121 -2.13 23.32 12.69
N LEU A 122 -1.74 23.14 13.94
CA LEU A 122 -0.39 22.73 14.34
C LEU A 122 -0.27 21.22 14.51
N LEU A 123 -1.30 20.59 15.07
CA LEU A 123 -1.29 19.15 15.35
C LEU A 123 -1.25 18.30 14.09
N LEU A 124 -2.04 18.65 13.08
CA LEU A 124 -2.11 17.85 11.85
C LEU A 124 -0.78 17.81 11.07
N PRO A 125 -0.09 18.94 10.81
CA PRO A 125 1.26 18.90 10.23
C PRO A 125 2.26 18.12 11.07
N LEU A 126 2.18 18.24 12.41
CA LEU A 126 3.07 17.50 13.32
C LEU A 126 2.85 15.99 13.21
N VAL A 127 1.60 15.53 13.19
CA VAL A 127 1.23 14.12 13.00
C VAL A 127 1.74 13.59 11.66
N LEU A 128 1.57 14.35 10.59
CA LEU A 128 2.06 13.95 9.26
C LEU A 128 3.58 13.88 9.21
N LEU A 129 4.28 14.85 9.80
CA LEU A 129 5.74 14.84 9.88
C LEU A 129 6.26 13.72 10.75
N ALA A 130 5.63 13.44 11.89
CA ALA A 130 6.02 12.34 12.76
C ALA A 130 5.84 10.98 12.06
N GLY A 131 4.75 10.82 11.30
CA GLY A 131 4.52 9.65 10.47
C GLY A 131 5.58 9.49 9.38
N ALA A 132 5.87 10.57 8.65
CA ALA A 132 6.89 10.56 7.61
C ALA A 132 8.29 10.24 8.17
N LEU A 133 8.65 10.84 9.31
CA LEU A 133 9.93 10.56 9.98
C LEU A 133 10.01 9.13 10.50
N GLY A 134 8.94 8.60 11.11
CA GLY A 134 8.89 7.22 11.58
C GLY A 134 9.13 6.24 10.43
N GLY A 135 8.44 6.41 9.31
CA GLY A 135 8.63 5.60 8.11
C GLY A 135 10.03 5.75 7.50
N ALA A 136 10.55 6.98 7.45
CA ALA A 136 11.89 7.26 6.92
C ALA A 136 12.99 6.64 7.77
N ILE A 137 12.91 6.74 9.10
CA ILE A 137 13.86 6.13 10.04
C ILE A 137 13.83 4.61 9.87
N TRP A 138 12.64 4.00 9.76
CA TRP A 138 12.52 2.57 9.54
C TRP A 138 13.15 2.14 8.21
N GLY A 139 12.92 2.90 7.14
CA GLY A 139 13.52 2.67 5.83
C GLY A 139 15.03 2.91 5.78
N ALA A 140 15.57 3.75 6.66
CA ALA A 140 17.00 3.99 6.76
C ALA A 140 17.78 2.78 7.32
N ILE A 141 17.13 1.91 8.11
CA ILE A 141 17.77 0.72 8.70
C ILE A 141 18.28 -0.23 7.60
N PRO A 142 17.46 -0.74 6.68
CA PRO A 142 17.93 -1.63 5.63
C PRO A 142 18.91 -0.94 4.67
N ALA A 143 18.73 0.36 4.42
CA ALA A 143 19.66 1.14 3.61
C ALA A 143 21.06 1.21 4.24
N TRP A 144 21.13 1.42 5.54
CA TRP A 144 22.38 1.42 6.30
C TRP A 144 23.02 0.04 6.35
N LEU A 145 22.24 -1.03 6.56
CA LEU A 145 22.71 -2.41 6.54
C LEU A 145 23.29 -2.81 5.17
N LEU A 146 22.64 -2.41 4.09
CA LEU A 146 23.14 -2.59 2.73
C LEU A 146 24.45 -1.84 2.53
N TYR A 147 24.51 -0.57 2.90
CA TYR A 147 25.69 0.27 2.70
C TYR A 147 26.88 -0.24 3.51
N ARG A 148 26.70 -0.48 4.80
CA ARG A 148 27.77 -0.80 5.76
C ARG A 148 28.22 -2.25 5.69
N PHE A 149 27.28 -3.20 5.55
CA PHE A 149 27.54 -4.63 5.65
C PHE A 149 27.30 -5.40 4.35
N LYS A 150 26.87 -4.70 3.28
CA LYS A 150 26.58 -5.32 1.97
C LYS A 150 25.49 -6.41 2.07
N MET A 151 24.58 -6.28 3.04
CA MET A 151 23.48 -7.21 3.20
C MET A 151 22.50 -7.11 2.02
N ASN A 152 21.79 -8.21 1.75
CA ASN A 152 20.79 -8.24 0.69
C ASN A 152 19.59 -7.36 1.08
N GLU A 153 19.29 -6.33 0.27
CA GLU A 153 18.22 -5.37 0.54
C GLU A 153 16.83 -6.02 0.52
N ILE A 154 16.60 -7.01 -0.32
CA ILE A 154 15.31 -7.71 -0.41
C ILE A 154 15.05 -8.44 0.90
N LEU A 155 16.03 -9.22 1.38
CA LEU A 155 15.91 -9.99 2.60
C LEU A 155 15.73 -9.08 3.83
N THR A 156 16.55 -8.04 3.96
CA THR A 156 16.50 -7.14 5.11
C THR A 156 15.19 -6.35 5.16
N THR A 157 14.69 -5.86 4.02
CA THR A 157 13.43 -5.11 3.99
C THR A 157 12.22 -6.00 4.28
N VAL A 158 12.20 -7.26 3.80
CA VAL A 158 11.15 -8.24 4.12
C VAL A 158 11.17 -8.62 5.61
N LEU A 159 12.35 -8.91 6.17
CA LEU A 159 12.45 -9.24 7.60
C LEU A 159 11.99 -8.09 8.50
N LEU A 160 12.29 -6.86 8.14
CA LEU A 160 11.84 -5.68 8.88
C LEU A 160 10.32 -5.47 8.82
N ASN A 161 9.61 -5.94 7.78
CA ASN A 161 8.15 -5.97 7.80
C ASN A 161 7.63 -6.85 8.95
N PHE A 162 8.18 -8.05 9.14
CA PHE A 162 7.77 -8.92 10.25
C PHE A 162 8.08 -8.30 11.62
N VAL A 163 9.23 -7.64 11.77
CA VAL A 163 9.55 -6.90 13.00
C VAL A 163 8.56 -5.77 13.25
N SER A 164 8.13 -5.06 12.21
CA SER A 164 7.16 -3.97 12.35
C SER A 164 5.78 -4.44 12.79
N PHE A 165 5.32 -5.64 12.37
CA PHE A 165 4.09 -6.23 12.89
C PHE A 165 4.15 -6.44 14.41
N GLY A 166 5.24 -7.05 14.91
CA GLY A 166 5.43 -7.23 16.34
C GLY A 166 5.52 -5.90 17.09
N LEU A 167 6.13 -4.87 16.49
CA LEU A 167 6.21 -3.55 17.09
C LEU A 167 4.84 -2.87 17.19
N VAL A 168 4.01 -2.97 16.15
CA VAL A 168 2.63 -2.44 16.18
C VAL A 168 1.79 -3.16 17.25
N ASP A 169 1.89 -4.49 17.29
CA ASP A 169 1.17 -5.29 18.29
C ASP A 169 1.59 -4.91 19.71
N TYR A 170 2.89 -4.80 19.96
CA TYR A 170 3.42 -4.37 21.26
C TYR A 170 2.93 -2.96 21.66
N VAL A 171 2.95 -2.02 20.73
CA VAL A 171 2.47 -0.65 21.01
C VAL A 171 0.98 -0.64 21.30
N ALA A 172 0.19 -1.45 20.59
CA ALA A 172 -1.26 -1.52 20.75
C ALA A 172 -1.69 -2.27 22.01
N THR A 173 -0.87 -3.23 22.50
CA THR A 173 -1.22 -4.04 23.67
C THR A 173 -0.64 -3.52 24.97
N GLU A 174 0.56 -2.91 24.94
CA GLU A 174 1.30 -2.56 26.14
C GLU A 174 1.44 -1.04 26.36
N ILE A 175 1.75 -0.27 25.29
CA ILE A 175 2.10 1.15 25.49
C ILE A 175 0.86 2.04 25.48
N TRP A 176 0.01 1.92 24.46
CA TRP A 176 -1.18 2.77 24.27
C TRP A 176 -2.46 1.96 24.16
N ARG A 177 -2.55 0.88 24.90
CA ARG A 177 -3.72 0.01 24.91
C ARG A 177 -4.98 0.80 25.28
N ASP A 178 -6.05 0.59 24.51
CA ASP A 178 -7.39 1.04 24.88
C ASP A 178 -8.05 0.01 25.81
N PRO A 179 -8.24 0.32 27.11
CA PRO A 179 -8.86 -0.61 28.06
C PRO A 179 -10.33 -0.91 27.75
N ALA A 180 -11.00 -0.04 26.99
CA ALA A 180 -12.40 -0.19 26.60
C ALA A 180 -12.60 -1.07 25.38
N ALA A 181 -11.54 -1.32 24.60
CA ALA A 181 -11.59 -2.16 23.40
C ALA A 181 -11.46 -3.64 23.77
N GLY A 182 -12.33 -4.48 23.22
CA GLY A 182 -12.28 -5.94 23.38
C GLY A 182 -11.19 -6.65 22.55
N HIS A 183 -10.36 -5.90 21.85
CA HIS A 183 -9.27 -6.40 20.99
C HIS A 183 -8.05 -5.47 21.08
N PRO A 184 -6.84 -5.93 20.70
CA PRO A 184 -5.63 -5.10 20.69
C PRO A 184 -5.81 -3.87 19.79
N THR A 185 -5.87 -2.70 20.40
CA THR A 185 -5.95 -1.41 19.71
C THR A 185 -5.46 -0.31 20.64
N THR A 186 -4.96 0.76 20.04
CA THR A 186 -4.53 1.95 20.76
C THR A 186 -5.70 2.81 21.17
N ILE A 187 -5.52 3.60 22.24
CA ILE A 187 -6.42 4.70 22.55
C ILE A 187 -6.63 5.60 21.32
N PRO A 188 -7.86 6.08 21.08
CA PRO A 188 -8.17 6.89 19.91
C PRO A 188 -7.40 8.22 19.94
N ILE A 189 -6.83 8.61 18.80
CA ILE A 189 -6.27 9.94 18.62
C ILE A 189 -7.35 11.02 18.69
N GLY A 190 -7.01 12.17 19.23
CA GLY A 190 -7.95 13.30 19.34
C GLY A 190 -8.50 13.76 17.97
N PRO A 191 -9.68 14.40 17.96
CA PRO A 191 -10.31 14.86 16.70
C PRO A 191 -9.43 15.83 15.92
N GLY A 192 -8.61 16.64 16.59
CA GLY A 192 -7.66 17.57 15.96
C GLY A 192 -6.52 16.91 15.19
N ALA A 193 -6.25 15.64 15.45
CA ALA A 193 -5.23 14.86 14.75
C ALA A 193 -5.77 14.12 13.51
N LYS A 194 -7.07 14.23 13.22
CA LYS A 194 -7.73 13.58 12.08
C LYS A 194 -7.83 14.54 10.91
N LEU A 195 -7.59 14.02 9.71
CA LEU A 195 -7.85 14.76 8.49
C LEU A 195 -9.34 15.13 8.39
N PRO A 196 -9.68 16.35 7.94
CA PRO A 196 -11.06 16.74 7.74
C PRO A 196 -11.70 15.84 6.68
N LEU A 197 -12.92 15.39 6.94
CA LEU A 197 -13.69 14.63 5.96
C LEU A 197 -14.12 15.55 4.83
N LEU A 198 -13.72 15.23 3.60
CA LEU A 198 -14.17 15.95 2.40
C LEU A 198 -15.63 15.62 2.04
N ILE A 199 -16.08 14.44 2.40
CA ILE A 199 -17.43 13.93 2.18
C ILE A 199 -17.89 13.31 3.50
N SER A 200 -18.95 13.86 4.09
CA SER A 200 -19.62 13.20 5.21
C SER A 200 -20.31 11.95 4.67
N SER A 201 -19.83 10.76 5.04
CA SER A 201 -20.62 9.55 4.84
C SER A 201 -21.89 9.63 5.69
N PRO A 202 -23.07 9.35 5.14
CA PRO A 202 -24.28 9.22 5.93
C PRO A 202 -24.18 8.08 6.93
#